data_1b2685fcbd19087b0c146c94c1d433b6
#
_entry.id   1b2685fcbd19087b0c146c94c1d433b6
#
_cell.length_a   1.000
_cell.length_b   1.000
_cell.length_c   1.000
_cell.angle_alpha   90.00
_cell.angle_beta   90.00
_cell.angle_gamma   90.00
#
_symmetry.space_group_name_H-M   'P 1'
#
loop_
_entity.id
_entity.type
_entity.pdbx_description
1 polymer ?
#
loop_
_entity_poly.entity_id
_entity_poly.type
_entity_poly.pdbx_seq_one_letter_code
_entity_poly.pdbx_strand_id
1 'polypeptide(L)'
;MNNTKRFSILSKDGVSYLIPFILITSCFALWGFANDITNPMVKAFSKIFRMSVTDGALVQVAFYGGYFAMAFPAAIFIRRYSYKAGILLGLGLYAFGALLFFPAMMTGNYYPFLIAYFILTCGLSFLETSANPYILSMGTEETATRRLNLAQSFNPMGSLLGMYVAMNFIQNRLNPMDTAERAQLSQTEFEAMRDSDLAVLIAPYLVIGIVILVMLLLIRMVKMPKNADQSHSIDFLPTLKRIFSIHHYREGVIAQFFYVGAQIMCWTFIIQYGTRLFTSQGMSEQAAEVLSQQYNIIAMVIFCVSRFVCTFILRYLNPGLLLKILAIAACCFTTGVIFLQNIGGMYCLVGVSACMSLMFPTIYGIALQGLGNDCLLYT
;
A
#
# COMPACT_ATOMS: atom_id res chain seq x y z
N MET A 1 -13.82 8.56 41.59
CA MET A 1 -13.70 7.28 40.89
C MET A 1 -14.17 7.52 39.46
N ASN A 2 -13.24 7.78 38.52
CA ASN A 2 -13.58 7.98 37.12
C ASN A 2 -13.89 6.63 36.48
N ASN A 3 -15.17 6.40 36.23
CA ASN A 3 -15.66 5.26 35.48
C ASN A 3 -15.31 5.50 34.00
N THR A 4 -14.07 5.16 33.61
CA THR A 4 -13.67 5.16 32.20
C THR A 4 -14.49 4.09 31.49
N LYS A 5 -15.59 4.49 30.87
CA LYS A 5 -16.36 3.64 29.94
C LYS A 5 -15.36 3.10 28.92
N ARG A 6 -15.03 1.81 29.04
CA ARG A 6 -14.22 1.10 28.02
C ARG A 6 -15.08 0.97 26.78
N PHE A 7 -14.92 1.91 25.85
CA PHE A 7 -15.58 1.80 24.54
C PHE A 7 -15.02 0.55 23.81
N SER A 8 -15.93 -0.31 23.38
CA SER A 8 -15.55 -1.46 22.56
C SER A 8 -15.10 -0.98 21.18
N ILE A 9 -13.96 -1.49 20.69
CA ILE A 9 -13.41 -1.12 19.37
C ILE A 9 -14.27 -1.64 18.23
N LEU A 10 -14.94 -2.78 18.42
CA LEU A 10 -15.61 -3.56 17.37
C LEU A 10 -17.07 -3.86 17.69
N SER A 11 -17.73 -3.08 18.55
CA SER A 11 -19.16 -3.19 18.78
C SER A 11 -19.81 -1.83 18.92
N LYS A 12 -21.03 -1.68 18.38
CA LYS A 12 -21.89 -0.51 18.52
C LYS A 12 -23.33 -1.01 18.66
N ASP A 13 -24.07 -0.46 19.61
CA ASP A 13 -25.49 -0.77 19.85
C ASP A 13 -25.78 -2.28 19.98
N GLY A 14 -24.89 -3.03 20.62
CA GLY A 14 -25.01 -4.49 20.80
C GLY A 14 -24.65 -5.34 19.59
N VAL A 15 -24.29 -4.72 18.46
CA VAL A 15 -23.88 -5.44 17.23
C VAL A 15 -22.37 -5.60 17.21
N SER A 16 -21.89 -6.84 16.99
CA SER A 16 -20.46 -7.12 16.81
C SER A 16 -20.05 -6.99 15.35
N TYR A 17 -19.00 -6.22 15.08
CA TYR A 17 -18.42 -6.02 13.77
C TYR A 17 -17.12 -6.83 13.55
N LEU A 18 -16.85 -7.84 14.39
CA LEU A 18 -15.59 -8.59 14.37
C LEU A 18 -15.32 -9.27 13.03
N ILE A 19 -16.31 -10.02 12.50
CA ILE A 19 -16.13 -10.75 11.22
C ILE A 19 -15.94 -9.78 10.04
N PRO A 20 -16.81 -8.76 9.82
CA PRO A 20 -16.57 -7.73 8.82
C PRO A 20 -15.20 -7.05 8.97
N PHE A 21 -14.79 -6.74 10.19
CA PHE A 21 -13.50 -6.11 10.47
C PHE A 21 -12.32 -6.99 10.06
N ILE A 22 -12.33 -8.29 10.41
CA ILE A 22 -11.27 -9.24 10.03
C ILE A 22 -11.16 -9.35 8.51
N LEU A 23 -12.29 -9.50 7.80
CA LEU A 23 -12.30 -9.63 6.35
C LEU A 23 -11.77 -8.37 5.65
N ILE A 24 -12.19 -7.18 6.08
CA ILE A 24 -11.71 -5.92 5.49
C ILE A 24 -10.23 -5.71 5.85
N THR A 25 -9.81 -6.05 7.06
CA THR A 25 -8.41 -5.99 7.49
C THR A 25 -7.52 -6.89 6.64
N SER A 26 -8.00 -8.08 6.26
CA SER A 26 -7.28 -8.96 5.34
C SER A 26 -7.07 -8.32 3.95
N CYS A 27 -8.01 -7.48 3.48
CA CYS A 27 -7.82 -6.74 2.23
C CYS A 27 -6.63 -5.77 2.28
N PHE A 28 -6.33 -5.18 3.46
CA PHE A 28 -5.14 -4.32 3.61
C PHE A 28 -3.83 -5.12 3.46
N ALA A 29 -3.79 -6.37 3.95
CA ALA A 29 -2.63 -7.24 3.73
C ALA A 29 -2.48 -7.61 2.24
N LEU A 30 -3.57 -7.93 1.54
CA LEU A 30 -3.55 -8.20 0.10
C LEU A 30 -3.13 -6.98 -0.71
N TRP A 31 -3.51 -5.79 -0.29
CA TRP A 31 -3.08 -4.55 -0.90
C TRP A 31 -1.58 -4.29 -0.71
N GLY A 32 -1.07 -4.40 0.52
CA GLY A 32 0.38 -4.28 0.79
C GLY A 32 1.20 -5.28 -0.04
N PHE A 33 0.73 -6.52 -0.15
CA PHE A 33 1.36 -7.55 -0.97
C PHE A 33 1.48 -7.12 -2.44
N ALA A 34 0.40 -6.60 -3.04
CA ALA A 34 0.41 -6.15 -4.44
C ALA A 34 1.38 -5.00 -4.70
N ASN A 35 1.47 -4.05 -3.78
CA ASN A 35 2.38 -2.92 -3.91
C ASN A 35 3.85 -3.37 -3.98
N ASP A 36 4.26 -4.23 -3.07
CA ASP A 36 5.68 -4.54 -2.91
C ASP A 36 6.17 -5.71 -3.76
N ILE A 37 5.29 -6.61 -4.18
CA ILE A 37 5.65 -7.61 -5.21
C ILE A 37 5.91 -6.95 -6.58
N THR A 38 5.30 -5.78 -6.85
CA THR A 38 5.42 -5.07 -8.13
C THR A 38 6.74 -4.30 -8.25
N ASN A 39 7.33 -3.83 -7.16
CA ASN A 39 8.53 -3.01 -7.20
C ASN A 39 9.72 -3.65 -7.94
N PRO A 40 10.10 -4.91 -7.71
CA PRO A 40 11.20 -5.55 -8.43
C PRO A 40 10.86 -5.93 -9.88
N MET A 41 9.59 -5.81 -10.29
CA MET A 41 9.16 -6.19 -11.64
C MET A 41 9.71 -5.29 -12.73
N VAL A 42 10.05 -4.04 -12.43
CA VAL A 42 10.72 -3.14 -13.39
C VAL A 42 12.00 -3.80 -13.93
N LYS A 43 12.88 -4.25 -13.04
CA LYS A 43 14.12 -4.94 -13.43
C LYS A 43 13.83 -6.30 -14.08
N ALA A 44 12.87 -7.06 -13.58
CA ALA A 44 12.52 -8.36 -14.13
C ALA A 44 12.04 -8.25 -15.59
N PHE A 45 11.09 -7.36 -15.87
CA PHE A 45 10.61 -7.16 -17.24
C PHE A 45 11.69 -6.59 -18.17
N SER A 46 12.49 -5.63 -17.70
CA SER A 46 13.62 -5.11 -18.50
C SER A 46 14.55 -6.23 -18.97
N LYS A 47 14.84 -7.18 -18.08
CA LYS A 47 15.67 -8.35 -18.35
C LYS A 47 14.97 -9.37 -19.28
N ILE A 48 13.70 -9.70 -19.00
CA ILE A 48 12.92 -10.71 -19.74
C ILE A 48 12.70 -10.27 -21.19
N PHE A 49 12.41 -8.99 -21.42
CA PHE A 49 12.07 -8.46 -22.75
C PHE A 49 13.24 -7.73 -23.44
N ARG A 50 14.47 -7.78 -22.90
CA ARG A 50 15.65 -7.08 -23.47
C ARG A 50 15.40 -5.60 -23.71
N MET A 51 14.76 -4.92 -22.76
CA MET A 51 14.42 -3.49 -22.90
C MET A 51 15.22 -2.65 -21.90
N SER A 52 15.23 -1.34 -22.11
CA SER A 52 15.85 -0.42 -21.16
C SER A 52 15.11 -0.43 -19.81
N VAL A 53 15.81 -0.04 -18.72
CA VAL A 53 15.17 0.11 -17.39
C VAL A 53 14.05 1.17 -17.44
N THR A 54 14.21 2.18 -18.29
CA THR A 54 13.20 3.23 -18.50
C THR A 54 11.91 2.65 -19.09
N ASP A 55 12.03 1.77 -20.11
CA ASP A 55 10.86 1.09 -20.69
C ASP A 55 10.22 0.12 -19.68
N GLY A 56 11.05 -0.61 -18.92
CA GLY A 56 10.58 -1.46 -17.83
C GLY A 56 9.83 -0.68 -16.74
N ALA A 57 10.16 0.59 -16.53
CA ALA A 57 9.48 1.45 -15.57
C ALA A 57 8.04 1.81 -15.96
N LEU A 58 7.60 1.53 -17.21
CA LEU A 58 6.18 1.64 -17.61
C LEU A 58 5.25 0.78 -16.74
N VAL A 59 5.76 -0.29 -16.12
CA VAL A 59 5.01 -1.05 -15.10
C VAL A 59 4.56 -0.13 -13.97
N GLN A 60 5.43 0.75 -13.50
CA GLN A 60 5.07 1.72 -12.43
C GLN A 60 4.05 2.75 -12.91
N VAL A 61 4.18 3.19 -14.17
CA VAL A 61 3.21 4.11 -14.78
C VAL A 61 1.84 3.44 -14.90
N ALA A 62 1.78 2.18 -15.35
CA ALA A 62 0.54 1.42 -15.42
C ALA A 62 -0.06 1.20 -14.02
N PHE A 63 0.78 0.85 -13.04
CA PHE A 63 0.38 0.61 -11.66
C PHE A 63 -0.19 1.88 -11.02
N TYR A 64 0.54 2.98 -10.96
CA TYR A 64 0.04 4.23 -10.36
C TYR A 64 -1.02 4.92 -11.22
N GLY A 65 -0.99 4.71 -12.54
CA GLY A 65 -2.00 5.19 -13.47
C GLY A 65 -3.39 4.62 -13.18
N GLY A 66 -3.48 3.34 -12.78
CA GLY A 66 -4.73 2.72 -12.35
C GLY A 66 -5.31 3.36 -11.09
N TYR A 67 -4.45 3.67 -10.11
CA TYR A 67 -4.86 4.42 -8.91
C TYR A 67 -5.40 5.80 -9.27
N PHE A 68 -4.66 6.56 -10.06
CA PHE A 68 -5.06 7.90 -10.47
C PHE A 68 -6.38 7.90 -11.25
N ALA A 69 -6.51 7.00 -12.23
CA ALA A 69 -7.69 6.94 -13.09
C ALA A 69 -8.97 6.56 -12.33
N MET A 70 -8.84 5.67 -11.31
CA MET A 70 -10.01 5.13 -10.61
C MET A 70 -10.31 5.78 -9.26
N ALA A 71 -9.45 6.63 -8.72
CA ALA A 71 -9.69 7.29 -7.43
C ALA A 71 -11.06 8.00 -7.40
N PHE A 72 -11.37 8.75 -8.44
CA PHE A 72 -12.58 9.50 -8.58
C PHE A 72 -13.82 8.66 -8.95
N PRO A 73 -13.77 7.82 -10.00
CA PRO A 73 -14.86 6.90 -10.33
C PRO A 73 -15.22 5.97 -9.17
N ALA A 74 -14.24 5.51 -8.40
CA ALA A 74 -14.48 4.66 -7.23
C ALA A 74 -15.32 5.38 -6.17
N ALA A 75 -14.98 6.63 -5.83
CA ALA A 75 -15.73 7.42 -4.85
C ALA A 75 -17.20 7.62 -5.29
N ILE A 76 -17.44 7.94 -6.58
CA ILE A 76 -18.79 8.07 -7.14
C ILE A 76 -19.55 6.75 -7.06
N PHE A 77 -18.91 5.65 -7.48
CA PHE A 77 -19.54 4.33 -7.47
C PHE A 77 -19.96 3.91 -6.04
N ILE A 78 -19.06 4.06 -5.07
CA ILE A 78 -19.30 3.67 -3.68
C ILE A 78 -20.49 4.45 -3.10
N ARG A 79 -20.55 5.75 -3.40
CA ARG A 79 -21.64 6.61 -2.96
C ARG A 79 -23.00 6.23 -3.58
N ARG A 80 -22.98 5.79 -4.84
CA ARG A 80 -24.20 5.39 -5.54
C ARG A 80 -24.74 4.03 -5.08
N TYR A 81 -23.84 3.11 -4.74
CA TYR A 81 -24.23 1.73 -4.44
C TYR A 81 -24.01 1.38 -2.95
N SER A 82 -22.79 1.20 -2.52
CA SER A 82 -22.41 0.94 -1.11
C SER A 82 -20.90 0.70 -0.97
N TYR A 83 -20.38 0.75 0.26
CA TYR A 83 -19.01 0.33 0.58
C TYR A 83 -18.77 -1.14 0.21
N LYS A 84 -19.73 -2.02 0.55
CA LYS A 84 -19.65 -3.45 0.21
C LYS A 84 -19.55 -3.66 -1.30
N ALA A 85 -20.34 -2.95 -2.09
CA ALA A 85 -20.30 -3.03 -3.56
C ALA A 85 -18.96 -2.56 -4.10
N GLY A 86 -18.39 -1.46 -3.55
CA GLY A 86 -17.06 -0.96 -3.90
C GLY A 86 -15.96 -1.99 -3.61
N ILE A 87 -15.99 -2.62 -2.44
CA ILE A 87 -15.04 -3.68 -2.06
C ILE A 87 -15.16 -4.89 -2.99
N LEU A 88 -16.37 -5.34 -3.29
CA LEU A 88 -16.57 -6.49 -4.19
C LEU A 88 -16.11 -6.19 -5.61
N LEU A 89 -16.39 -5.00 -6.13
CA LEU A 89 -15.89 -4.57 -7.44
C LEU A 89 -14.37 -4.45 -7.43
N GLY A 90 -13.80 -3.86 -6.38
CA GLY A 90 -12.35 -3.75 -6.20
C GLY A 90 -11.65 -5.10 -6.19
N LEU A 91 -12.13 -6.05 -5.39
CA LEU A 91 -11.60 -7.42 -5.38
C LEU A 91 -11.80 -8.12 -6.73
N GLY A 92 -12.92 -7.90 -7.41
CA GLY A 92 -13.19 -8.46 -8.74
C GLY A 92 -12.20 -7.97 -9.79
N LEU A 93 -11.95 -6.66 -9.85
CA LEU A 93 -10.96 -6.06 -10.76
C LEU A 93 -9.53 -6.50 -10.41
N TYR A 94 -9.19 -6.57 -9.11
CA TYR A 94 -7.88 -7.03 -8.67
C TYR A 94 -7.66 -8.50 -9.08
N ALA A 95 -8.61 -9.39 -8.79
CA ALA A 95 -8.51 -10.80 -9.19
C ALA A 95 -8.43 -10.95 -10.71
N PHE A 96 -9.27 -10.23 -11.43
CA PHE A 96 -9.29 -10.26 -12.90
C PHE A 96 -7.96 -9.79 -13.48
N GLY A 97 -7.42 -8.65 -13.00
CA GLY A 97 -6.11 -8.14 -13.41
C GLY A 97 -4.98 -9.12 -13.11
N ALA A 98 -4.99 -9.75 -11.90
CA ALA A 98 -4.00 -10.76 -11.55
C ALA A 98 -4.08 -12.02 -12.43
N LEU A 99 -5.27 -12.47 -12.78
CA LEU A 99 -5.46 -13.64 -13.67
C LEU A 99 -5.15 -13.33 -15.13
N LEU A 100 -5.25 -12.06 -15.56
CA LEU A 100 -4.85 -11.64 -16.92
C LEU A 100 -3.35 -11.80 -17.20
N PHE A 101 -2.52 -11.98 -16.16
CA PHE A 101 -1.10 -12.29 -16.35
C PHE A 101 -0.91 -13.61 -17.14
N PHE A 102 -1.82 -14.58 -16.98
CA PHE A 102 -1.73 -15.84 -17.72
C PHE A 102 -1.91 -15.65 -19.25
N PRO A 103 -3.01 -15.08 -19.77
CA PRO A 103 -3.11 -14.82 -21.20
C PRO A 103 -2.08 -13.80 -21.70
N ALA A 104 -1.64 -12.84 -20.87
CA ALA A 104 -0.55 -11.93 -21.23
C ALA A 104 0.76 -12.69 -21.52
N MET A 105 1.11 -13.70 -20.72
CA MET A 105 2.27 -14.56 -20.97
C MET A 105 2.20 -15.23 -22.34
N MET A 106 1.00 -15.73 -22.73
CA MET A 106 0.83 -16.44 -24.00
C MET A 106 1.08 -15.54 -25.22
N THR A 107 1.02 -14.24 -25.10
CA THR A 107 1.31 -13.29 -26.19
C THR A 107 2.81 -13.09 -26.42
N GLY A 108 3.66 -13.43 -25.45
CA GLY A 108 5.09 -13.16 -25.49
C GLY A 108 5.46 -11.67 -25.56
N ASN A 109 4.50 -10.77 -25.32
CA ASN A 109 4.64 -9.32 -25.40
C ASN A 109 4.53 -8.63 -24.03
N TYR A 110 5.18 -7.48 -23.91
CA TYR A 110 5.22 -6.71 -22.66
C TYR A 110 3.90 -5.94 -22.38
N TYR A 111 3.29 -5.34 -23.41
CA TYR A 111 2.14 -4.44 -23.25
C TYR A 111 0.90 -5.07 -22.59
N PRO A 112 0.53 -6.34 -22.84
CA PRO A 112 -0.56 -6.98 -22.12
C PRO A 112 -0.37 -7.04 -20.62
N PHE A 113 0.88 -7.14 -20.12
CA PHE A 113 1.17 -7.06 -18.70
C PHE A 113 0.89 -5.68 -18.13
N LEU A 114 1.15 -4.60 -18.88
CA LEU A 114 0.82 -3.23 -18.45
C LEU A 114 -0.69 -3.07 -18.30
N ILE A 115 -1.49 -3.64 -19.20
CA ILE A 115 -2.95 -3.63 -19.12
C ILE A 115 -3.41 -4.42 -17.88
N ALA A 116 -2.83 -5.59 -17.65
CA ALA A 116 -3.12 -6.41 -16.49
C ALA A 116 -2.82 -5.68 -15.17
N TYR A 117 -1.66 -5.00 -15.07
CA TYR A 117 -1.31 -4.14 -13.94
C TYR A 117 -2.28 -2.98 -13.76
N PHE A 118 -2.62 -2.29 -14.83
CA PHE A 118 -3.56 -1.17 -14.79
C PHE A 118 -4.92 -1.61 -14.23
N ILE A 119 -5.48 -2.73 -14.74
CA ILE A 119 -6.75 -3.27 -14.24
C ILE A 119 -6.66 -3.72 -12.78
N LEU A 120 -5.56 -4.39 -12.42
CA LEU A 120 -5.29 -4.81 -11.05
C LEU A 120 -5.32 -3.62 -10.10
N THR A 121 -4.64 -2.53 -10.44
CA THR A 121 -4.56 -1.33 -9.60
C THR A 121 -5.82 -0.49 -9.62
N CYS A 122 -6.61 -0.52 -10.68
CA CYS A 122 -7.99 -0.03 -10.64
C CYS A 122 -8.78 -0.70 -9.50
N GLY A 123 -8.63 -2.02 -9.34
CA GLY A 123 -9.23 -2.76 -8.23
C GLY A 123 -8.70 -2.32 -6.86
N LEU A 124 -7.39 -2.09 -6.73
CA LEU A 124 -6.79 -1.60 -5.48
C LEU A 124 -7.31 -0.20 -5.13
N SER A 125 -7.49 0.70 -6.11
CA SER A 125 -8.07 2.03 -5.89
C SER A 125 -9.49 1.94 -5.31
N PHE A 126 -10.33 1.04 -5.85
CA PHE A 126 -11.67 0.77 -5.28
C PHE A 126 -11.59 0.23 -3.85
N LEU A 127 -10.66 -0.67 -3.56
CA LEU A 127 -10.48 -1.22 -2.23
C LEU A 127 -10.06 -0.15 -1.23
N GLU A 128 -9.09 0.69 -1.57
CA GLU A 128 -8.59 1.76 -0.71
C GLU A 128 -9.68 2.77 -0.41
N THR A 129 -10.38 3.25 -1.44
CA THR A 129 -11.47 4.22 -1.32
C THR A 129 -12.65 3.68 -0.50
N SER A 130 -12.89 2.34 -0.52
CA SER A 130 -13.99 1.72 0.21
C SER A 130 -13.62 1.30 1.63
N ALA A 131 -12.46 0.65 1.80
CA ALA A 131 -12.12 -0.04 3.04
C ALA A 131 -11.81 0.94 4.19
N ASN A 132 -11.09 2.03 3.91
CA ASN A 132 -10.73 3.01 4.92
C ASN A 132 -11.95 3.64 5.61
N PRO A 133 -12.90 4.29 4.90
CA PRO A 133 -14.06 4.88 5.54
C PRO A 133 -15.00 3.81 6.11
N TYR A 134 -15.03 2.61 5.51
CA TYR A 134 -15.84 1.53 6.05
C TYR A 134 -15.34 1.06 7.42
N ILE A 135 -14.03 0.92 7.62
CA ILE A 135 -13.45 0.64 8.93
C ILE A 135 -13.76 1.75 9.94
N LEU A 136 -13.71 3.02 9.53
CA LEU A 136 -14.07 4.14 10.40
C LEU A 136 -15.52 4.07 10.86
N SER A 137 -16.44 3.56 10.05
CA SER A 137 -17.87 3.42 10.38
C SER A 137 -18.21 2.21 11.25
N MET A 138 -17.31 1.23 11.42
CA MET A 138 -17.51 0.01 12.20
C MET A 138 -17.34 0.22 13.71
N GLY A 139 -18.18 1.01 14.35
CA GLY A 139 -18.14 1.23 15.80
C GLY A 139 -18.31 2.70 16.18
N THR A 140 -17.86 3.07 17.38
CA THR A 140 -17.99 4.45 17.89
C THR A 140 -16.92 5.38 17.28
N GLU A 141 -17.22 6.69 17.21
CA GLU A 141 -16.29 7.70 16.67
C GLU A 141 -15.02 7.83 17.51
N GLU A 142 -15.13 7.69 18.83
CA GLU A 142 -13.99 7.81 19.77
C GLU A 142 -12.91 6.76 19.51
N THR A 143 -13.28 5.60 18.96
CA THR A 143 -12.33 4.52 18.63
C THR A 143 -12.00 4.42 17.15
N ALA A 144 -12.56 5.27 16.30
CA ALA A 144 -12.47 5.18 14.85
C ALA A 144 -11.03 5.19 14.33
N THR A 145 -10.23 6.19 14.73
CA THR A 145 -8.82 6.32 14.32
C THR A 145 -7.98 5.14 14.81
N ARG A 146 -8.21 4.65 16.03
CA ARG A 146 -7.51 3.47 16.56
C ARG A 146 -7.87 2.21 15.79
N ARG A 147 -9.14 2.05 15.43
CA ARG A 147 -9.64 0.93 14.63
C ARG A 147 -9.03 0.92 13.23
N LEU A 148 -8.94 2.08 12.58
CA LEU A 148 -8.29 2.22 11.27
C LEU A 148 -6.80 1.91 11.35
N ASN A 149 -6.09 2.42 12.37
CA ASN A 149 -4.67 2.10 12.57
C ASN A 149 -4.45 0.60 12.78
N LEU A 150 -5.31 -0.07 13.55
CA LEU A 150 -5.24 -1.51 13.74
C LEU A 150 -5.43 -2.26 12.40
N ALA A 151 -6.44 -1.92 11.60
CA ALA A 151 -6.69 -2.55 10.31
C ALA A 151 -5.50 -2.32 9.35
N GLN A 152 -5.03 -1.10 9.25
CA GLN A 152 -3.91 -0.75 8.39
C GLN A 152 -2.54 -1.30 8.87
N SER A 153 -2.45 -1.79 10.11
CA SER A 153 -1.23 -2.47 10.58
C SER A 153 -0.93 -3.77 9.83
N PHE A 154 -1.93 -4.34 9.16
CA PHE A 154 -1.75 -5.53 8.34
C PHE A 154 -1.24 -5.24 6.92
N ASN A 155 -1.31 -3.99 6.46
CA ASN A 155 -0.77 -3.60 5.16
C ASN A 155 0.76 -3.84 5.08
N PRO A 156 1.62 -3.33 5.97
CA PRO A 156 3.06 -3.62 5.91
C PRO A 156 3.41 -5.08 6.15
N MET A 157 2.57 -5.87 6.80
CA MET A 157 2.76 -7.33 6.85
C MET A 157 2.59 -7.96 5.46
N GLY A 158 1.57 -7.52 4.72
CA GLY A 158 1.39 -7.90 3.32
C GLY A 158 2.56 -7.47 2.45
N SER A 159 3.06 -6.24 2.63
CA SER A 159 4.25 -5.70 1.95
C SER A 159 5.49 -6.58 2.17
N LEU A 160 5.79 -6.93 3.42
CA LEU A 160 6.92 -7.81 3.75
C LEU A 160 6.77 -9.20 3.09
N LEU A 161 5.55 -9.75 3.09
CA LEU A 161 5.27 -11.01 2.40
C LEU A 161 5.45 -10.86 0.88
N GLY A 162 5.00 -9.76 0.28
CA GLY A 162 5.18 -9.43 -1.14
C GLY A 162 6.66 -9.37 -1.53
N MET A 163 7.48 -8.65 -0.74
CA MET A 163 8.93 -8.59 -0.95
C MET A 163 9.59 -9.96 -0.81
N TYR A 164 9.20 -10.74 0.20
CA TYR A 164 9.72 -12.10 0.39
C TYR A 164 9.41 -13.00 -0.79
N VAL A 165 8.17 -12.97 -1.29
CA VAL A 165 7.75 -13.74 -2.46
C VAL A 165 8.48 -13.26 -3.72
N ALA A 166 8.61 -11.96 -3.93
CA ALA A 166 9.34 -11.41 -5.06
C ALA A 166 10.81 -11.85 -5.08
N MET A 167 11.48 -11.83 -3.93
CA MET A 167 12.87 -12.27 -3.82
C MET A 167 13.03 -13.78 -4.06
N ASN A 168 12.25 -14.59 -3.33
CA ASN A 168 12.53 -16.04 -3.28
C ASN A 168 11.84 -16.83 -4.39
N PHE A 169 10.68 -16.38 -4.87
CA PHE A 169 9.90 -17.10 -5.87
C PHE A 169 9.96 -16.47 -7.26
N ILE A 170 10.46 -15.23 -7.40
CA ILE A 170 10.66 -14.60 -8.69
C ILE A 170 12.16 -14.39 -8.93
N GLN A 171 12.79 -13.44 -8.26
CA GLN A 171 14.16 -13.02 -8.57
C GLN A 171 15.17 -14.16 -8.52
N ASN A 172 15.14 -15.01 -7.49
CA ASN A 172 16.06 -16.14 -7.33
C ASN A 172 15.81 -17.30 -8.31
N ARG A 173 14.66 -17.31 -8.99
CA ARG A 173 14.30 -18.35 -9.95
C ARG A 173 14.40 -17.90 -11.41
N LEU A 174 14.50 -16.59 -11.66
CA LEU A 174 14.75 -16.06 -12.99
C LEU A 174 16.13 -16.50 -13.47
N ASN A 175 16.28 -16.73 -14.77
CA ASN A 175 17.56 -17.04 -15.37
C ASN A 175 18.59 -15.96 -15.02
N PRO A 176 19.81 -16.31 -14.52
CA PRO A 176 20.83 -15.37 -14.06
C PRO A 176 21.42 -14.50 -15.18
N MET A 177 21.38 -14.94 -16.45
CA MET A 177 21.93 -14.18 -17.58
C MET A 177 21.45 -12.74 -17.60
N ASP A 178 22.33 -11.81 -17.80
CA ASP A 178 22.01 -10.39 -17.91
C ASP A 178 21.41 -10.02 -19.28
N THR A 179 21.05 -8.75 -19.47
CA THR A 179 20.45 -8.28 -20.72
C THR A 179 21.42 -8.37 -21.91
N ALA A 180 22.71 -8.16 -21.68
CA ALA A 180 23.74 -8.22 -22.72
C ALA A 180 24.02 -9.65 -23.15
N GLU A 181 24.11 -10.59 -22.20
CA GLU A 181 24.23 -12.02 -22.47
C GLU A 181 23.01 -12.55 -23.22
N ARG A 182 21.81 -12.16 -22.82
CA ARG A 182 20.56 -12.53 -23.52
C ARG A 182 20.49 -12.01 -24.95
N ALA A 183 21.14 -10.88 -25.23
CA ALA A 183 21.18 -10.31 -26.57
C ALA A 183 22.00 -11.17 -27.57
N GLN A 184 22.89 -12.04 -27.08
CA GLN A 184 23.71 -12.93 -27.88
C GLN A 184 23.05 -14.26 -28.23
N LEU A 185 21.90 -14.59 -27.58
CA LEU A 185 21.17 -15.83 -27.83
C LEU A 185 20.47 -15.80 -29.21
N SER A 186 20.36 -16.99 -29.81
CA SER A 186 19.47 -17.15 -30.97
C SER A 186 18.03 -16.84 -30.61
N GLN A 187 17.21 -16.50 -31.61
CA GLN A 187 15.80 -16.13 -31.38
C GLN A 187 15.02 -17.23 -30.67
N THR A 188 15.23 -18.50 -31.07
CA THR A 188 14.55 -19.66 -30.45
C THR A 188 14.97 -19.90 -29.00
N GLU A 189 16.26 -19.78 -28.69
CA GLU A 189 16.75 -19.92 -27.32
C GLU A 189 16.26 -18.78 -26.42
N PHE A 190 16.23 -17.55 -26.96
CA PHE A 190 15.67 -16.41 -26.22
C PHE A 190 14.19 -16.58 -25.93
N GLU A 191 13.38 -17.01 -26.91
CA GLU A 191 11.95 -17.22 -26.70
C GLU A 191 11.69 -18.30 -25.65
N ALA A 192 12.39 -19.42 -25.71
CA ALA A 192 12.27 -20.48 -24.71
C ALA A 192 12.65 -20.00 -23.31
N MET A 193 13.72 -19.21 -23.19
CA MET A 193 14.17 -18.63 -21.91
C MET A 193 13.14 -17.60 -21.40
N ARG A 194 12.67 -16.69 -22.27
CA ARG A 194 11.65 -15.70 -21.95
C ARG A 194 10.39 -16.37 -21.42
N ASP A 195 9.90 -17.39 -22.08
CA ASP A 195 8.66 -18.08 -21.71
C ASP A 195 8.83 -18.82 -20.37
N SER A 196 10.00 -19.41 -20.11
CA SER A 196 10.35 -19.97 -18.81
C SER A 196 10.35 -18.90 -17.69
N ASP A 197 11.02 -17.77 -17.92
CA ASP A 197 11.08 -16.66 -16.96
C ASP A 197 9.70 -16.04 -16.72
N LEU A 198 8.88 -15.89 -17.76
CA LEU A 198 7.50 -15.43 -17.62
C LEU A 198 6.65 -16.38 -16.79
N ALA A 199 6.79 -17.70 -16.96
CA ALA A 199 6.09 -18.69 -16.13
C ALA A 199 6.44 -18.55 -14.65
N VAL A 200 7.71 -18.31 -14.33
CA VAL A 200 8.17 -18.04 -12.95
C VAL A 200 7.55 -16.73 -12.42
N LEU A 201 7.56 -15.67 -13.23
CA LEU A 201 7.06 -14.36 -12.84
C LEU A 201 5.56 -14.35 -12.55
N ILE A 202 4.75 -15.01 -13.38
CA ILE A 202 3.29 -14.96 -13.25
C ILE A 202 2.75 -15.84 -12.13
N ALA A 203 3.46 -16.90 -11.72
CA ALA A 203 2.96 -17.87 -10.74
C ALA A 203 2.45 -17.22 -9.44
N PRO A 204 3.16 -16.30 -8.78
CA PRO A 204 2.64 -15.62 -7.59
C PRO A 204 1.39 -14.77 -7.86
N TYR A 205 1.26 -14.15 -9.06
CA TYR A 205 0.08 -13.36 -9.42
C TYR A 205 -1.16 -14.24 -9.62
N LEU A 206 -1.00 -15.42 -10.19
CA LEU A 206 -2.10 -16.38 -10.31
C LEU A 206 -2.57 -16.88 -8.94
N VAL A 207 -1.62 -17.21 -8.06
CA VAL A 207 -1.94 -17.64 -6.69
C VAL A 207 -2.70 -16.54 -5.95
N ILE A 208 -2.22 -15.30 -5.98
CA ILE A 208 -2.91 -14.20 -5.31
C ILE A 208 -4.27 -13.91 -5.94
N GLY A 209 -4.40 -14.03 -7.27
CA GLY A 209 -5.68 -13.90 -7.97
C GLY A 209 -6.73 -14.88 -7.45
N ILE A 210 -6.34 -16.14 -7.22
CA ILE A 210 -7.22 -17.17 -6.64
C ILE A 210 -7.57 -16.82 -5.19
N VAL A 211 -6.60 -16.41 -4.38
CA VAL A 211 -6.83 -15.99 -2.97
C VAL A 211 -7.83 -14.84 -2.92
N ILE A 212 -7.71 -13.87 -3.83
CA ILE A 212 -8.62 -12.73 -3.90
C ILE A 212 -10.03 -13.15 -4.33
N LEU A 213 -10.17 -14.10 -5.25
CA LEU A 213 -11.48 -14.66 -5.60
C LEU A 213 -12.15 -15.34 -4.40
N VAL A 214 -11.40 -16.09 -3.60
CA VAL A 214 -11.90 -16.68 -2.35
C VAL A 214 -12.34 -15.59 -1.40
N MET A 215 -11.54 -14.54 -1.21
CA MET A 215 -11.90 -13.38 -0.35
C MET A 215 -13.16 -12.67 -0.86
N LEU A 216 -13.30 -12.48 -2.16
CA LEU A 216 -14.50 -11.91 -2.79
C LEU A 216 -15.74 -12.73 -2.44
N LEU A 217 -15.67 -14.06 -2.57
CA LEU A 217 -16.78 -14.96 -2.23
C LEU A 217 -17.13 -14.88 -0.74
N LEU A 218 -16.13 -14.89 0.15
CA LEU A 218 -16.34 -14.77 1.60
C LEU A 218 -17.03 -13.46 1.96
N ILE A 219 -16.54 -12.33 1.42
CA ILE A 219 -17.14 -10.99 1.67
C ILE A 219 -18.57 -10.90 1.09
N ARG A 220 -18.81 -11.52 -0.06
CA ARG A 220 -20.16 -11.58 -0.66
C ARG A 220 -21.17 -12.27 0.27
N MET A 221 -20.76 -13.37 0.91
CA MET A 221 -21.61 -14.19 1.78
C MET A 221 -21.89 -13.53 3.13
N VAL A 222 -20.97 -12.74 3.66
CA VAL A 222 -21.11 -12.11 4.98
C VAL A 222 -22.06 -10.92 4.90
N LYS A 223 -23.01 -10.83 5.88
CA LYS A 223 -23.85 -9.64 6.05
C LYS A 223 -22.99 -8.50 6.60
N MET A 224 -22.83 -7.48 5.80
CA MET A 224 -22.08 -6.28 6.15
C MET A 224 -23.01 -5.21 6.75
N PRO A 225 -22.51 -4.40 7.71
CA PRO A 225 -23.29 -3.33 8.31
C PRO A 225 -23.72 -2.30 7.26
N LYS A 226 -24.99 -1.90 7.28
CA LYS A 226 -25.55 -0.91 6.34
C LYS A 226 -25.44 0.54 6.84
N ASN A 227 -24.92 0.76 8.04
CA ASN A 227 -24.98 2.06 8.74
C ASN A 227 -24.21 3.19 8.04
N ALA A 228 -23.46 2.90 6.99
CA ALA A 228 -22.70 3.87 6.20
C ALA A 228 -23.36 4.25 4.85
N ASP A 229 -24.45 3.58 4.45
CA ASP A 229 -24.99 3.66 3.08
C ASP A 229 -26.11 4.73 2.90
N GLN A 230 -26.19 5.79 3.71
CA GLN A 230 -27.40 6.62 3.85
C GLN A 230 -27.54 7.83 2.93
N SER A 231 -26.85 8.01 1.81
CA SER A 231 -27.21 9.14 0.93
C SER A 231 -27.11 8.83 -0.55
N HIS A 232 -28.22 9.00 -1.28
CA HIS A 232 -28.34 8.68 -2.71
C HIS A 232 -28.26 9.90 -3.65
N SER A 233 -28.22 11.14 -3.16
CA SER A 233 -28.13 12.32 -4.02
C SER A 233 -26.70 12.83 -4.11
N ILE A 234 -26.20 12.93 -5.34
CA ILE A 234 -24.84 13.38 -5.62
C ILE A 234 -24.91 14.80 -6.21
N ASP A 235 -24.81 15.81 -5.36
CA ASP A 235 -24.42 17.15 -5.77
C ASP A 235 -22.90 17.29 -5.63
N PHE A 236 -22.17 16.78 -6.63
CA PHE A 236 -20.71 16.63 -6.58
C PHE A 236 -19.98 17.96 -6.36
N LEU A 237 -20.22 18.97 -7.22
CA LEU A 237 -19.55 20.27 -7.12
C LEU A 237 -19.86 21.04 -5.83
N PRO A 238 -21.13 21.13 -5.37
CA PRO A 238 -21.43 21.75 -4.08
C PRO A 238 -20.78 21.05 -2.91
N THR A 239 -20.76 19.71 -2.92
CA THR A 239 -20.13 18.93 -1.86
C THR A 239 -18.63 19.15 -1.84
N LEU A 240 -17.94 19.10 -3.00
CA LEU A 240 -16.51 19.36 -3.10
C LEU A 240 -16.16 20.75 -2.56
N LYS A 241 -16.93 21.79 -2.94
CA LYS A 241 -16.73 23.16 -2.45
C LYS A 241 -16.93 23.26 -0.94
N ARG A 242 -17.95 22.58 -0.39
CA ARG A 242 -18.23 22.53 1.05
C ARG A 242 -17.10 21.89 1.82
N ILE A 243 -16.55 20.77 1.31
CA ILE A 243 -15.46 20.03 1.92
C ILE A 243 -14.20 20.87 2.01
N PHE A 244 -13.79 21.46 0.90
CA PHE A 244 -12.62 22.33 0.89
C PHE A 244 -12.77 23.59 1.74
N SER A 245 -13.99 23.95 2.16
CA SER A 245 -14.21 25.01 3.14
C SER A 245 -13.95 24.55 4.59
N ILE A 246 -13.94 23.23 4.85
CA ILE A 246 -13.70 22.69 6.19
C ILE A 246 -12.20 22.69 6.47
N HIS A 247 -11.78 23.45 7.46
CA HIS A 247 -10.37 23.74 7.75
C HIS A 247 -9.55 22.47 8.02
N HIS A 248 -9.99 21.64 8.97
CA HIS A 248 -9.26 20.43 9.36
C HIS A 248 -9.17 19.38 8.22
N TYR A 249 -10.15 19.33 7.33
CA TYR A 249 -10.08 18.47 6.15
C TYR A 249 -9.00 18.95 5.17
N ARG A 250 -9.03 20.23 4.81
CA ARG A 250 -8.04 20.83 3.90
C ARG A 250 -6.62 20.69 4.43
N GLU A 251 -6.41 20.94 5.73
CA GLU A 251 -5.12 20.72 6.38
C GLU A 251 -4.70 19.24 6.37
N GLY A 252 -5.66 18.33 6.60
CA GLY A 252 -5.42 16.89 6.51
C GLY A 252 -4.99 16.44 5.12
N VAL A 253 -5.63 16.95 4.05
CA VAL A 253 -5.23 16.66 2.66
C VAL A 253 -3.80 17.15 2.37
N ILE A 254 -3.49 18.38 2.77
CA ILE A 254 -2.14 18.95 2.59
C ILE A 254 -1.11 18.14 3.39
N ALA A 255 -1.40 17.83 4.65
CA ALA A 255 -0.53 17.03 5.49
C ALA A 255 -0.30 15.62 4.90
N GLN A 256 -1.36 15.00 4.37
CA GLN A 256 -1.27 13.68 3.74
C GLN A 256 -0.42 13.70 2.47
N PHE A 257 -0.54 14.73 1.65
CA PHE A 257 0.28 14.90 0.44
C PHE A 257 1.77 14.96 0.79
N PHE A 258 2.16 15.85 1.71
CA PHE A 258 3.56 15.95 2.14
C PHE A 258 4.06 14.71 2.87
N TYR A 259 3.20 14.08 3.67
CA TYR A 259 3.54 12.85 4.37
C TYR A 259 3.86 11.70 3.40
N VAL A 260 3.00 11.46 2.41
CA VAL A 260 3.21 10.39 1.41
C VAL A 260 4.48 10.65 0.61
N GLY A 261 4.72 11.90 0.21
CA GLY A 261 5.97 12.29 -0.44
C GLY A 261 7.21 11.97 0.43
N ALA A 262 7.20 12.38 1.70
CA ALA A 262 8.29 12.11 2.64
C ALA A 262 8.49 10.60 2.88
N GLN A 263 7.42 9.84 2.97
CA GLN A 263 7.47 8.38 3.17
C GLN A 263 8.14 7.67 1.99
N ILE A 264 7.70 7.97 0.76
CA ILE A 264 8.28 7.38 -0.45
C ILE A 264 9.76 7.77 -0.57
N MET A 265 10.09 9.04 -0.35
CA MET A 265 11.47 9.52 -0.38
C MET A 265 12.35 8.78 0.65
N CYS A 266 11.89 8.64 1.89
CA CYS A 266 12.63 7.93 2.93
C CYS A 266 13.01 6.51 2.50
N TRP A 267 12.05 5.73 2.00
CA TRP A 267 12.29 4.35 1.59
C TRP A 267 13.08 4.20 0.30
N THR A 268 12.94 5.14 -0.63
CA THR A 268 13.72 5.15 -1.88
C THR A 268 15.17 5.55 -1.62
N PHE A 269 15.38 6.59 -0.84
CA PHE A 269 16.72 7.14 -0.63
C PHE A 269 17.54 6.40 0.43
N ILE A 270 16.95 5.56 1.26
CA ILE A 270 17.71 4.76 2.24
C ILE A 270 18.76 3.88 1.55
N ILE A 271 18.43 3.28 0.40
CA ILE A 271 19.35 2.45 -0.38
C ILE A 271 20.45 3.31 -0.99
N GLN A 272 20.11 4.45 -1.59
CA GLN A 272 21.09 5.34 -2.21
C GLN A 272 22.03 5.98 -1.18
N TYR A 273 21.50 6.39 -0.03
CA TYR A 273 22.28 6.94 1.08
C TYR A 273 23.27 5.90 1.61
N GLY A 274 22.80 4.68 1.87
CA GLY A 274 23.63 3.59 2.37
C GLY A 274 24.68 3.17 1.36
N THR A 275 24.32 2.99 0.08
CA THR A 275 25.28 2.65 -0.98
C THR A 275 26.40 3.68 -1.06
N ARG A 276 26.06 4.98 -1.07
CA ARG A 276 27.05 6.05 -1.10
C ARG A 276 27.95 6.04 0.14
N LEU A 277 27.35 5.83 1.32
CA LEU A 277 28.08 5.76 2.59
C LEU A 277 29.07 4.60 2.60
N PHE A 278 28.64 3.38 2.28
CA PHE A 278 29.47 2.18 2.35
C PHE A 278 30.53 2.14 1.24
N THR A 279 30.24 2.66 0.05
CA THR A 279 31.23 2.81 -1.01
C THR A 279 32.32 3.81 -0.62
N SER A 280 31.99 4.91 0.06
CA SER A 280 32.99 5.85 0.59
C SER A 280 33.89 5.24 1.67
N GLN A 281 33.47 4.15 2.31
CA GLN A 281 34.24 3.39 3.28
C GLN A 281 35.09 2.26 2.64
N GLY A 282 35.13 2.20 1.30
CA GLY A 282 35.97 1.24 0.54
C GLY A 282 35.26 -0.08 0.18
N MET A 283 33.94 -0.16 0.40
CA MET A 283 33.17 -1.34 -0.01
C MET A 283 32.88 -1.28 -1.52
N SER A 284 32.85 -2.44 -2.20
CA SER A 284 32.39 -2.49 -3.60
C SER A 284 30.95 -2.02 -3.73
N GLU A 285 30.61 -1.36 -4.83
CA GLU A 285 29.25 -0.81 -5.05
C GLU A 285 28.15 -1.87 -4.88
N GLN A 286 28.38 -3.06 -5.44
CA GLN A 286 27.44 -4.18 -5.33
C GLN A 286 27.24 -4.64 -3.87
N ALA A 287 28.31 -4.77 -3.09
CA ALA A 287 28.20 -5.16 -1.68
C ALA A 287 27.54 -4.05 -0.85
N ALA A 288 27.83 -2.79 -1.14
CA ALA A 288 27.23 -1.63 -0.51
C ALA A 288 25.72 -1.54 -0.81
N GLU A 289 25.30 -1.83 -2.03
CA GLU A 289 23.87 -1.88 -2.43
C GLU A 289 23.14 -2.98 -1.66
N VAL A 290 23.69 -4.19 -1.62
CA VAL A 290 23.09 -5.32 -0.88
C VAL A 290 22.94 -5.01 0.60
N LEU A 291 23.97 -4.45 1.22
CA LEU A 291 23.91 -4.06 2.64
C LEU A 291 22.87 -2.96 2.88
N SER A 292 22.81 -1.96 2.01
CA SER A 292 21.82 -0.87 2.10
C SER A 292 20.41 -1.39 1.95
N GLN A 293 20.20 -2.40 1.11
CA GLN A 293 18.89 -3.04 0.95
C GLN A 293 18.48 -3.82 2.21
N GLN A 294 19.44 -4.42 2.93
CA GLN A 294 19.16 -5.02 4.24
C GLN A 294 18.67 -3.98 5.25
N TYR A 295 19.29 -2.79 5.29
CA TYR A 295 18.81 -1.68 6.14
C TYR A 295 17.41 -1.21 5.75
N ASN A 296 17.06 -1.20 4.47
CA ASN A 296 15.70 -0.91 4.02
C ASN A 296 14.69 -1.94 4.53
N ILE A 297 15.02 -3.23 4.47
CA ILE A 297 14.18 -4.31 5.03
C ILE A 297 14.02 -4.12 6.54
N ILE A 298 15.10 -3.82 7.26
CA ILE A 298 15.05 -3.53 8.71
C ILE A 298 14.14 -2.33 8.99
N ALA A 299 14.23 -1.26 8.20
CA ALA A 299 13.37 -0.09 8.33
C ALA A 299 11.88 -0.44 8.12
N MET A 300 11.56 -1.32 7.17
CA MET A 300 10.20 -1.80 6.95
C MET A 300 9.69 -2.70 8.08
N VAL A 301 10.54 -3.57 8.63
CA VAL A 301 10.20 -4.38 9.82
C VAL A 301 9.92 -3.48 11.01
N ILE A 302 10.79 -2.50 11.27
CA ILE A 302 10.62 -1.53 12.37
C ILE A 302 9.36 -0.69 12.15
N PHE A 303 9.08 -0.25 10.91
CA PHE A 303 7.83 0.42 10.57
C PHE A 303 6.60 -0.44 10.92
N CYS A 304 6.62 -1.72 10.57
CA CYS A 304 5.55 -2.66 10.88
C CYS A 304 5.35 -2.81 12.40
N VAL A 305 6.42 -3.11 13.13
CA VAL A 305 6.39 -3.27 14.60
C VAL A 305 5.92 -1.97 15.27
N SER A 306 6.49 -0.82 14.88
CA SER A 306 6.12 0.49 15.42
C SER A 306 4.65 0.80 15.21
N ARG A 307 4.05 0.39 14.09
CA ARG A 307 2.62 0.59 13.82
C ARG A 307 1.75 -0.15 14.84
N PHE A 308 2.08 -1.40 15.19
CA PHE A 308 1.35 -2.13 16.23
C PHE A 308 1.55 -1.48 17.61
N VAL A 309 2.78 -1.13 17.96
CA VAL A 309 3.10 -0.46 19.23
C VAL A 309 2.34 0.87 19.35
N CYS A 310 2.40 1.72 18.33
CA CYS A 310 1.71 3.00 18.32
C CYS A 310 0.18 2.83 18.35
N THR A 311 -0.37 1.82 17.66
CA THR A 311 -1.80 1.50 17.72
C THR A 311 -2.23 1.09 19.14
N PHE A 312 -1.35 0.41 19.88
CA PHE A 312 -1.60 0.12 21.30
C PHE A 312 -1.54 1.39 22.15
N ILE A 313 -0.56 2.26 21.91
CA ILE A 313 -0.40 3.55 22.62
C ILE A 313 -1.63 4.46 22.41
N LEU A 314 -2.27 4.43 21.25
CA LEU A 314 -3.53 5.15 20.97
C LEU A 314 -4.69 4.77 21.92
N ARG A 315 -4.53 3.73 22.74
CA ARG A 315 -5.48 3.41 23.80
C ARG A 315 -5.40 4.43 24.95
N TYR A 316 -4.23 5.02 25.16
CA TYR A 316 -3.92 5.87 26.30
C TYR A 316 -3.70 7.33 25.91
N LEU A 317 -3.26 7.59 24.67
CA LEU A 317 -2.97 8.93 24.17
C LEU A 317 -3.96 9.36 23.09
N ASN A 318 -4.22 10.67 23.06
CA ASN A 318 -5.00 11.27 21.98
C ASN A 318 -4.25 11.13 20.63
N PRO A 319 -4.93 10.74 19.53
CA PRO A 319 -4.31 10.58 18.23
C PRO A 319 -3.54 11.80 17.73
N GLY A 320 -4.07 13.02 17.94
CA GLY A 320 -3.40 14.25 17.53
C GLY A 320 -2.12 14.54 18.33
N LEU A 321 -2.10 14.21 19.63
CA LEU A 321 -0.90 14.36 20.46
C LEU A 321 0.18 13.38 20.03
N LEU A 322 -0.17 12.10 19.83
CA LEU A 322 0.77 11.08 19.39
C LEU A 322 1.34 11.41 17.99
N LEU A 323 0.49 11.86 17.06
CA LEU A 323 0.93 12.33 15.75
C LEU A 323 1.94 13.46 15.86
N LYS A 324 1.68 14.46 16.71
CA LYS A 324 2.59 15.60 16.95
C LYS A 324 3.95 15.14 17.48
N ILE A 325 3.96 14.23 18.46
CA ILE A 325 5.20 13.69 19.03
C ILE A 325 6.02 12.97 17.96
N LEU A 326 5.37 12.09 17.17
CA LEU A 326 6.05 11.35 16.11
C LEU A 326 6.55 12.27 14.98
N ALA A 327 5.81 13.33 14.64
CA ALA A 327 6.25 14.30 13.65
C ALA A 327 7.50 15.07 14.11
N ILE A 328 7.53 15.52 15.36
CA ILE A 328 8.72 16.19 15.94
C ILE A 328 9.90 15.22 15.95
N ALA A 329 9.70 13.98 16.39
CA ALA A 329 10.77 12.98 16.41
C ALA A 329 11.29 12.67 15.00
N ALA A 330 10.40 12.58 13.98
CA ALA A 330 10.79 12.41 12.58
C ALA A 330 11.65 13.59 12.09
N CYS A 331 11.29 14.83 12.42
CA CYS A 331 12.09 16.01 12.09
C CYS A 331 13.50 15.95 12.75
N CYS A 332 13.58 15.55 14.01
CA CYS A 332 14.87 15.37 14.71
C CYS A 332 15.73 14.31 14.03
N PHE A 333 15.15 13.15 13.71
CA PHE A 333 15.88 12.10 12.98
C PHE A 333 16.32 12.55 11.59
N THR A 334 15.44 13.23 10.83
CA THR A 334 15.80 13.77 9.51
C THR A 334 16.94 14.78 9.60
N THR A 335 16.95 15.63 10.61
CA THR A 335 18.07 16.52 10.90
C THR A 335 19.35 15.71 11.18
N GLY A 336 19.25 14.61 11.95
CA GLY A 336 20.36 13.69 12.15
C GLY A 336 20.91 13.07 10.87
N VAL A 337 20.04 12.69 9.91
CA VAL A 337 20.47 12.19 8.59
C VAL A 337 21.31 13.20 7.83
N ILE A 338 20.92 14.48 7.87
CA ILE A 338 21.61 15.56 7.15
C ILE A 338 23.01 15.83 7.73
N PHE A 339 23.14 15.88 9.06
CA PHE A 339 24.36 16.32 9.70
C PHE A 339 25.34 15.18 10.03
N LEU A 340 24.87 13.98 10.31
CA LEU A 340 25.77 12.90 10.75
C LEU A 340 26.56 12.26 9.60
N GLN A 341 26.02 12.16 8.39
CA GLN A 341 26.63 11.62 7.16
C GLN A 341 27.49 10.36 7.38
N ASN A 342 27.11 9.51 8.33
CA ASN A 342 27.79 8.27 8.73
C ASN A 342 26.75 7.19 9.04
N ILE A 343 27.17 6.07 9.64
CA ILE A 343 26.26 4.98 10.04
C ILE A 343 25.15 5.47 11.00
N GLY A 344 25.42 6.50 11.80
CA GLY A 344 24.42 7.16 12.65
C GLY A 344 23.29 7.78 11.82
N GLY A 345 23.60 8.39 10.67
CA GLY A 345 22.60 8.89 9.72
C GLY A 345 21.72 7.77 9.14
N MET A 346 22.30 6.56 8.93
CA MET A 346 21.54 5.39 8.50
C MET A 346 20.54 4.94 9.59
N TYR A 347 20.96 4.91 10.86
CA TYR A 347 20.06 4.63 11.99
C TYR A 347 18.99 5.71 12.15
N CYS A 348 19.31 6.96 11.86
CA CYS A 348 18.32 8.04 11.84
C CYS A 348 17.26 7.80 10.76
N LEU A 349 17.61 7.36 9.54
CA LEU A 349 16.64 6.99 8.50
C LEU A 349 15.72 5.87 8.94
N VAL A 350 16.25 4.84 9.60
CA VAL A 350 15.44 3.78 10.21
C VAL A 350 14.50 4.36 11.28
N GLY A 351 14.97 5.31 12.08
CA GLY A 351 14.17 6.04 13.07
C GLY A 351 13.04 6.86 12.43
N VAL A 352 13.29 7.53 11.30
CA VAL A 352 12.24 8.22 10.51
C VAL A 352 11.17 7.22 10.10
N SER A 353 11.55 6.04 9.58
CA SER A 353 10.61 4.99 9.20
C SER A 353 9.73 4.55 10.36
N ALA A 354 10.30 4.39 11.56
CA ALA A 354 9.54 4.07 12.76
C ALA A 354 8.49 5.15 13.09
N CYS A 355 8.87 6.43 13.05
CA CYS A 355 7.97 7.56 13.34
C CYS A 355 6.84 7.67 12.32
N MET A 356 7.11 7.39 11.05
CA MET A 356 6.10 7.47 9.98
C MET A 356 5.03 6.38 10.07
N SER A 357 5.25 5.32 10.83
CA SER A 357 4.40 4.12 10.86
C SER A 357 2.92 4.38 11.16
N LEU A 358 2.61 5.34 12.04
CA LEU A 358 1.25 5.69 12.46
C LEU A 358 0.64 6.84 11.65
N MET A 359 1.47 7.67 10.98
CA MET A 359 1.04 8.99 10.49
C MET A 359 -0.08 8.89 9.45
N PHE A 360 0.07 8.02 8.43
CA PHE A 360 -0.93 7.89 7.35
C PHE A 360 -2.36 7.69 7.87
N PRO A 361 -2.67 6.61 8.60
CA PRO A 361 -4.04 6.35 9.04
C PRO A 361 -4.50 7.33 10.12
N THR A 362 -3.59 7.97 10.83
CA THR A 362 -3.94 8.96 11.87
C THR A 362 -4.31 10.31 11.24
N ILE A 363 -3.53 10.82 10.29
CA ILE A 363 -3.87 12.04 9.53
C ILE A 363 -5.22 11.84 8.84
N TYR A 364 -5.37 10.71 8.14
CA TYR A 364 -6.60 10.34 7.46
C TYR A 364 -7.79 10.28 8.42
N GLY A 365 -7.66 9.58 9.54
CA GLY A 365 -8.71 9.43 10.54
C GLY A 365 -9.10 10.74 11.22
N ILE A 366 -8.14 11.66 11.45
CA ILE A 366 -8.42 12.99 12.01
C ILE A 366 -9.10 13.89 10.97
N ALA A 367 -8.61 13.87 9.71
CA ALA A 367 -9.17 14.68 8.64
C ALA A 367 -10.65 14.37 8.36
N LEU A 368 -11.06 13.12 8.57
CA LEU A 368 -12.43 12.67 8.35
C LEU A 368 -13.34 12.75 9.59
N GLN A 369 -12.81 13.14 10.75
CA GLN A 369 -13.62 13.27 11.96
C GLN A 369 -14.71 14.35 11.80
N GLY A 370 -15.94 14.05 12.20
CA GLY A 370 -17.04 15.01 12.20
C GLY A 370 -17.66 15.31 10.82
N LEU A 371 -17.24 14.63 9.76
CA LEU A 371 -17.76 14.86 8.40
C LEU A 371 -19.04 14.06 8.07
N GLY A 372 -19.48 13.17 8.98
CA GLY A 372 -20.73 12.42 8.88
C GLY A 372 -20.89 11.68 7.55
N ASN A 373 -22.06 11.85 6.91
CA ASN A 373 -22.40 11.16 5.66
C ASN A 373 -21.57 11.60 4.43
N ASP A 374 -20.82 12.67 4.55
CA ASP A 374 -19.97 13.19 3.46
C ASP A 374 -18.61 12.47 3.37
N CYS A 375 -18.32 11.56 4.31
CA CYS A 375 -17.02 10.84 4.41
C CYS A 375 -16.56 10.15 3.10
N LEU A 376 -17.48 9.78 2.22
CA LEU A 376 -17.22 9.07 0.96
C LEU A 376 -16.56 9.87 -0.16
N LEU A 377 -16.69 11.20 -0.14
CA LEU A 377 -16.06 12.06 -1.16
C LEU A 377 -14.63 12.46 -0.80
N TYR A 378 -14.13 11.97 0.33
CA TYR A 378 -12.90 12.43 0.97
C TYR A 378 -11.72 11.45 0.85
N THR A 379 -11.99 10.24 0.36
CA THR A 379 -11.01 9.18 0.15
C THR A 379 -10.46 9.15 -1.25
#